data_d45f4e01cd5464c432d4b508fb0c8836
#
_entry.id   d45f4e01cd5464c432d4b508fb0c8836
#
_cell.length_a   1.000
_cell.length_b   1.000
_cell.length_c   1.000
_cell.angle_alpha   90.00
_cell.angle_beta   90.00
_cell.angle_gamma   90.00
#
_symmetry.space_group_name_H-M   'P 1'
#
loop_
_entity.id
_entity.type
_entity.pdbx_description
1 polymer ?
#
loop_
_entity_poly.entity_id
_entity_poly.type
_entity_poly.pdbx_seq_one_letter_code
_entity_poly.pdbx_strand_id
1 'polypeptide(L)'
;VDTKYWTLTDEIPAPPVERDIKSWIIGNPSDPLWDIDVLPLTYTDPRWSAFILKSPMDCLQRLCPNPPLSVYEGENGDLVEYWYVQHNNTMLGPYLEMGVTVAATHTDSKGNTWKGGYYPYMYLTQDSAVDAGRVLGFPKKMAYIRATEHGGEKGDDFFGFSMSRNGYLMCAQQGKY
;
A
#
# COMPACT_ATOMS: atom_id res chain seq x y z
N VAL A 1 4.71 4.76 -32.70
CA VAL A 1 5.02 3.93 -31.52
C VAL A 1 4.57 2.52 -31.87
N ASP A 2 5.52 1.59 -31.92
CA ASP A 2 5.23 0.20 -32.27
C ASP A 2 4.43 -0.44 -31.12
N THR A 3 3.16 -0.69 -31.34
CA THR A 3 2.23 -1.23 -30.35
C THR A 3 2.39 -2.74 -30.13
N LYS A 4 3.31 -3.39 -30.83
CA LYS A 4 3.56 -4.85 -30.72
C LYS A 4 3.96 -5.31 -29.32
N TYR A 5 4.53 -4.42 -28.50
CA TYR A 5 4.95 -4.77 -27.14
C TYR A 5 3.82 -4.81 -26.11
N TRP A 6 2.60 -4.41 -26.50
CA TRP A 6 1.47 -4.32 -25.58
C TRP A 6 0.27 -5.17 -25.99
N THR A 7 0.37 -5.89 -27.08
CA THR A 7 -0.63 -6.91 -27.44
C THR A 7 -0.42 -8.14 -26.54
N LEU A 8 -1.34 -8.36 -25.63
CA LEU A 8 -1.53 -9.68 -25.01
C LEU A 8 -1.89 -10.64 -26.14
N THR A 9 -0.92 -11.38 -26.66
CA THR A 9 -1.19 -12.46 -27.59
C THR A 9 -1.68 -13.67 -26.80
N ASP A 10 -2.59 -14.44 -27.36
CA ASP A 10 -3.13 -15.69 -26.81
C ASP A 10 -2.04 -16.74 -26.51
N GLU A 11 -0.79 -16.44 -26.81
CA GLU A 11 0.38 -17.28 -26.63
C GLU A 11 1.24 -16.92 -25.43
N ILE A 12 0.72 -16.24 -24.41
CA ILE A 12 1.46 -16.16 -23.15
C ILE A 12 1.49 -17.58 -22.61
N PRO A 13 2.65 -18.26 -22.63
CA PRO A 13 2.73 -19.61 -22.11
C PRO A 13 2.27 -19.57 -20.67
N ALA A 14 1.41 -20.52 -20.30
CA ALA A 14 0.99 -20.66 -18.91
C ALA A 14 2.25 -20.63 -18.04
N PRO A 15 2.26 -19.80 -17.02
CA PRO A 15 3.42 -19.72 -16.15
C PRO A 15 3.74 -21.12 -15.61
N PRO A 16 5.02 -21.52 -15.55
CA PRO A 16 5.39 -22.80 -14.98
C PRO A 16 4.76 -22.94 -13.60
N VAL A 17 4.20 -24.12 -13.32
CA VAL A 17 3.38 -24.38 -12.12
C VAL A 17 4.18 -24.21 -10.82
N GLU A 18 5.50 -24.29 -10.91
CA GLU A 18 6.43 -24.00 -9.82
C GLU A 18 7.23 -22.74 -10.17
N ARG A 19 6.68 -21.56 -9.84
CA ARG A 19 7.48 -20.36 -9.81
C ARG A 19 8.08 -20.21 -8.43
N ASP A 20 9.38 -20.31 -8.36
CA ASP A 20 10.12 -19.81 -7.23
C ASP A 20 9.78 -18.31 -7.06
N ILE A 21 9.19 -17.97 -5.91
CA ILE A 21 8.83 -16.57 -5.57
C ILE A 21 10.06 -15.67 -5.75
N LYS A 22 11.26 -16.14 -5.49
CA LYS A 22 12.53 -15.45 -5.71
C LYS A 22 12.70 -14.97 -7.16
N SER A 23 12.12 -15.68 -8.14
CA SER A 23 12.20 -15.29 -9.56
C SER A 23 11.35 -14.08 -9.94
N TRP A 24 10.46 -13.65 -9.08
CA TRP A 24 9.59 -12.50 -9.29
C TRP A 24 10.15 -11.20 -8.72
N ILE A 25 11.19 -11.31 -7.93
CA ILE A 25 11.84 -10.18 -7.30
C ILE A 25 12.82 -9.62 -8.30
N ILE A 26 12.53 -8.41 -8.79
CA ILE A 26 13.43 -7.66 -9.66
C ILE A 26 14.53 -7.08 -8.79
N GLY A 27 15.58 -7.83 -8.61
CA GLY A 27 16.74 -7.45 -7.82
C GLY A 27 17.88 -8.39 -8.10
N ASN A 28 19.04 -8.12 -7.55
CA ASN A 28 20.14 -9.06 -7.61
C ASN A 28 19.83 -10.22 -6.63
N PRO A 29 19.61 -11.45 -7.11
CA PRO A 29 19.31 -12.59 -6.24
C PRO A 29 20.45 -12.93 -5.27
N SER A 30 21.61 -12.34 -5.43
CA SER A 30 22.71 -12.41 -4.47
C SER A 30 22.69 -11.26 -3.44
N ASP A 31 21.73 -10.34 -3.52
CA ASP A 31 21.59 -9.31 -2.51
C ASP A 31 20.97 -9.91 -1.24
N PRO A 32 21.66 -9.86 -0.08
CA PRO A 32 21.17 -10.43 1.15
C PRO A 32 19.86 -9.79 1.66
N LEU A 33 19.49 -8.59 1.16
CA LEU A 33 18.21 -7.96 1.47
C LEU A 33 17.03 -8.71 0.87
N TRP A 34 17.25 -9.61 -0.08
CA TRP A 34 16.25 -10.34 -0.84
C TRP A 34 16.13 -11.80 -0.47
N ASP A 35 16.73 -12.20 0.63
CA ASP A 35 16.59 -13.57 1.11
C ASP A 35 15.20 -13.76 1.73
N ILE A 36 14.27 -14.26 0.90
CA ILE A 36 12.90 -14.59 1.33
C ILE A 36 12.88 -15.69 2.39
N ASP A 37 13.98 -16.43 2.53
CA ASP A 37 14.10 -17.43 3.61
C ASP A 37 14.21 -16.76 4.99
N VAL A 38 14.31 -15.42 5.04
CA VAL A 38 14.33 -14.61 6.27
C VAL A 38 12.92 -14.18 6.73
N LEU A 39 11.86 -14.78 6.22
CA LEU A 39 10.52 -14.55 6.75
C LEU A 39 10.37 -15.17 8.16
N PRO A 40 9.63 -14.49 9.06
CA PRO A 40 8.86 -13.27 8.86
C PRO A 40 9.70 -11.99 8.80
N LEU A 41 9.29 -11.03 7.96
CA LEU A 41 9.89 -9.69 7.96
C LEU A 41 9.63 -9.00 9.31
N THR A 42 10.70 -8.54 9.93
CA THR A 42 10.60 -7.86 11.23
C THR A 42 10.56 -6.35 11.04
N TYR A 43 9.60 -5.73 11.71
CA TYR A 43 9.42 -4.29 11.79
C TYR A 43 9.46 -3.88 13.25
N THR A 44 10.37 -2.98 13.60
CA THR A 44 10.48 -2.43 14.94
C THR A 44 10.41 -0.91 14.89
N ASP A 45 9.78 -0.30 15.89
CA ASP A 45 9.63 1.15 16.00
C ASP A 45 8.92 1.82 14.81
N PRO A 46 7.77 1.30 14.31
CA PRO A 46 6.98 2.02 13.34
C PRO A 46 6.25 3.20 14.01
N ARG A 47 6.22 4.35 13.33
CA ARG A 47 5.38 5.48 13.73
C ARG A 47 4.24 5.61 12.76
N TRP A 48 3.02 5.55 13.28
CA TRP A 48 1.79 5.59 12.51
C TRP A 48 1.00 6.84 12.82
N SER A 49 0.52 7.50 11.77
CA SER A 49 -0.43 8.61 11.87
C SER A 49 -1.49 8.47 10.79
N ALA A 50 -2.74 8.78 11.13
CA ALA A 50 -3.84 8.66 10.20
C ALA A 50 -4.84 9.82 10.34
N PHE A 51 -5.46 10.18 9.21
CA PHE A 51 -6.64 11.02 9.14
C PHE A 51 -7.83 10.15 8.76
N ILE A 52 -8.85 10.14 9.60
CA ILE A 52 -10.07 9.41 9.35
C ILE A 52 -11.13 10.41 8.89
N LEU A 53 -11.59 10.25 7.67
CA LEU A 53 -12.50 11.17 7.01
C LEU A 53 -13.78 10.44 6.60
N LYS A 54 -14.89 11.18 6.57
CA LYS A 54 -16.13 10.67 5.97
C LYS A 54 -16.15 10.91 4.47
N SER A 55 -16.67 9.95 3.73
CA SER A 55 -16.82 10.02 2.29
C SER A 55 -18.18 9.46 1.85
N PRO A 56 -18.80 10.03 0.81
CA PRO A 56 -20.01 9.44 0.23
C PRO A 56 -19.74 8.00 -0.24
N MET A 57 -20.69 7.11 0.02
CA MET A 57 -20.58 5.68 -0.28
C MET A 57 -20.31 5.40 -1.77
N ASP A 58 -20.89 6.17 -2.67
CA ASP A 58 -20.66 6.05 -4.12
C ASP A 58 -19.22 6.38 -4.51
N CYS A 59 -18.57 7.31 -3.80
CA CYS A 59 -17.17 7.61 -3.98
C CYS A 59 -16.29 6.46 -3.51
N LEU A 60 -16.60 5.86 -2.36
CA LEU A 60 -15.90 4.71 -1.84
C LEU A 60 -16.06 3.47 -2.72
N GLN A 61 -17.28 3.24 -3.24
CA GLN A 61 -17.53 2.14 -4.16
C GLN A 61 -16.71 2.23 -5.45
N ARG A 62 -16.41 3.43 -5.93
CA ARG A 62 -15.52 3.62 -7.10
C ARG A 62 -14.06 3.24 -6.81
N LEU A 63 -13.65 3.23 -5.56
CA LEU A 63 -12.31 2.77 -5.16
C LEU A 63 -12.23 1.25 -5.03
N CYS A 64 -13.34 0.58 -4.72
CA CYS A 64 -13.40 -0.87 -4.61
C CYS A 64 -13.70 -1.51 -5.96
N PRO A 65 -12.84 -2.40 -6.48
CA PRO A 65 -13.16 -3.18 -7.68
C PRO A 65 -14.35 -4.10 -7.38
N ASN A 66 -15.37 -4.04 -8.22
CA ASN A 66 -16.62 -4.78 -8.05
C ASN A 66 -16.83 -5.76 -9.22
N PRO A 67 -17.14 -7.04 -9.02
CA PRO A 67 -16.81 -7.90 -7.87
C PRO A 67 -15.33 -8.31 -7.88
N PRO A 68 -14.75 -8.94 -6.86
CA PRO A 68 -15.40 -9.63 -5.73
C PRO A 68 -15.53 -8.77 -4.47
N LEU A 69 -15.10 -7.50 -4.53
CA LEU A 69 -15.17 -6.57 -3.42
C LEU A 69 -16.38 -5.64 -3.53
N SER A 70 -16.93 -5.25 -2.39
CA SER A 70 -17.86 -4.14 -2.27
C SER A 70 -17.53 -3.31 -1.03
N VAL A 71 -17.94 -2.05 -1.02
CA VAL A 71 -17.82 -1.23 0.18
C VAL A 71 -18.63 -1.86 1.31
N TYR A 72 -18.12 -1.81 2.52
CA TYR A 72 -18.86 -2.22 3.69
C TYR A 72 -19.91 -1.17 4.05
N GLU A 73 -21.19 -1.54 4.02
CA GLU A 73 -22.33 -0.63 4.24
C GLU A 73 -22.80 -0.56 5.71
N GLY A 74 -22.06 -1.16 6.63
CA GLY A 74 -22.38 -1.15 8.05
C GLY A 74 -21.82 0.08 8.78
N GLU A 75 -21.84 0.00 10.10
CA GLU A 75 -21.32 1.04 10.97
C GLU A 75 -19.88 1.43 10.60
N ASN A 76 -19.62 2.73 10.43
CA ASN A 76 -18.33 3.29 9.97
C ASN A 76 -17.91 2.89 8.56
N GLY A 77 -18.78 2.33 7.74
CA GLY A 77 -18.47 1.99 6.35
C GLY A 77 -18.24 3.20 5.45
N ASP A 78 -18.72 4.38 5.87
CA ASP A 78 -18.51 5.66 5.22
C ASP A 78 -17.15 6.32 5.54
N LEU A 79 -16.30 5.65 6.32
CA LEU A 79 -14.99 6.16 6.69
C LEU A 79 -13.93 5.74 5.68
N VAL A 80 -13.05 6.67 5.38
CA VAL A 80 -11.80 6.47 4.65
C VAL A 80 -10.64 6.89 5.53
N GLU A 81 -9.63 6.06 5.60
CA GLU A 81 -8.43 6.32 6.34
C GLU A 81 -7.31 6.72 5.38
N TYR A 82 -6.73 7.90 5.57
CA TYR A 82 -5.47 8.33 4.97
C TYR A 82 -4.38 8.16 6.01
N TRP A 83 -3.50 7.22 5.80
CA TRP A 83 -2.47 6.89 6.77
C TRP A 83 -1.07 7.13 6.22
N TYR A 84 -0.18 7.39 7.14
CA TYR A 84 1.24 7.52 6.94
C TYR A 84 1.97 6.67 7.98
N VAL A 85 3.00 5.97 7.55
CA VAL A 85 3.86 5.17 8.42
C VAL A 85 5.32 5.50 8.14
N GLN A 86 6.04 5.77 9.20
CA GLN A 86 7.48 5.82 9.19
C GLN A 86 8.01 4.51 9.76
N HIS A 87 8.59 3.71 8.90
CA HIS A 87 9.27 2.47 9.26
C HIS A 87 10.73 2.79 9.56
N ASN A 88 11.06 2.98 10.84
CA ASN A 88 12.40 3.40 11.25
C ASN A 88 13.40 2.27 11.21
N ASN A 89 12.98 1.06 11.54
CA ASN A 89 13.84 -0.11 11.59
C ASN A 89 13.12 -1.34 11.07
N THR A 90 13.55 -1.80 9.92
CA THR A 90 13.04 -3.01 9.26
C THR A 90 14.20 -3.78 8.64
N MET A 91 13.99 -5.04 8.34
CA MET A 91 14.96 -5.85 7.60
C MET A 91 15.19 -5.34 6.18
N LEU A 92 14.27 -4.53 5.64
CA LEU A 92 14.39 -3.89 4.34
C LEU A 92 15.09 -2.52 4.40
N GLY A 93 15.48 -2.06 5.60
CA GLY A 93 15.95 -0.70 5.85
C GLY A 93 14.80 0.28 6.17
N PRO A 94 15.12 1.53 6.54
CA PRO A 94 14.12 2.54 6.88
C PRO A 94 13.43 3.08 5.63
N TYR A 95 12.11 3.28 5.70
CA TYR A 95 11.34 3.90 4.63
C TYR A 95 10.04 4.55 5.12
N LEU A 96 9.49 5.40 4.28
CA LEU A 96 8.20 6.03 4.49
C LEU A 96 7.16 5.35 3.61
N GLU A 97 5.98 5.14 4.17
CA GLU A 97 4.86 4.56 3.46
C GLU A 97 3.60 5.36 3.75
N MET A 98 2.76 5.53 2.74
CA MET A 98 1.44 6.11 2.92
C MET A 98 0.42 5.43 2.02
N GLY A 99 -0.81 5.46 2.44
CA GLY A 99 -1.88 4.84 1.69
C GLY A 99 -3.26 5.31 2.08
N VAL A 100 -4.21 4.68 1.44
CA VAL A 100 -5.63 4.86 1.69
C VAL A 100 -6.23 3.51 2.02
N THR A 101 -7.05 3.46 3.06
CA THR A 101 -7.84 2.28 3.42
C THR A 101 -9.32 2.62 3.36
N VAL A 102 -10.11 1.75 2.74
CA VAL A 102 -11.56 1.79 2.76
C VAL A 102 -12.10 0.51 3.37
N ALA A 103 -13.17 0.60 4.15
CA ALA A 103 -13.84 -0.58 4.68
C ALA A 103 -14.54 -1.33 3.54
N ALA A 104 -14.24 -2.61 3.41
CA ALA A 104 -14.76 -3.42 2.32
C ALA A 104 -15.23 -4.80 2.81
N THR A 105 -16.07 -5.41 2.00
CA THR A 105 -16.45 -6.82 2.11
C THR A 105 -15.94 -7.58 0.90
N HIS A 106 -15.57 -8.82 1.11
CA HIS A 106 -15.23 -9.77 0.07
C HIS A 106 -16.19 -10.96 0.15
N THR A 107 -16.82 -11.31 -0.96
CA THR A 107 -17.65 -12.51 -1.05
C THR A 107 -17.01 -13.50 -2.01
N ASP A 108 -16.69 -14.70 -1.52
CA ASP A 108 -16.11 -15.76 -2.34
C ASP A 108 -17.13 -16.45 -3.25
N SER A 109 -16.65 -17.35 -4.09
CA SER A 109 -17.51 -18.13 -5.00
C SER A 109 -18.47 -19.08 -4.29
N LYS A 110 -18.30 -19.33 -2.98
CA LYS A 110 -19.17 -20.16 -2.14
C LYS A 110 -20.22 -19.33 -1.39
N GLY A 111 -20.17 -17.99 -1.52
CA GLY A 111 -21.08 -17.08 -0.83
C GLY A 111 -20.64 -16.68 0.58
N ASN A 112 -19.45 -17.11 1.02
CA ASN A 112 -18.93 -16.63 2.31
C ASN A 112 -18.47 -15.19 2.20
N THR A 113 -18.79 -14.38 3.20
CA THR A 113 -18.46 -12.96 3.22
C THR A 113 -17.53 -12.63 4.39
N TRP A 114 -16.45 -11.93 4.09
CA TRP A 114 -15.50 -11.38 5.07
C TRP A 114 -15.49 -9.86 5.02
N LYS A 115 -15.24 -9.25 6.17
CA LYS A 115 -15.05 -7.81 6.31
C LYS A 115 -13.58 -7.52 6.50
N GLY A 116 -13.10 -6.40 5.94
CA GLY A 116 -11.71 -5.99 6.10
C GLY A 116 -11.44 -4.62 5.53
N GLY A 117 -10.16 -4.23 5.52
CA GLY A 117 -9.68 -3.04 4.86
C GLY A 117 -9.19 -3.38 3.45
N TYR A 118 -9.63 -2.61 2.47
CA TYR A 118 -9.09 -2.63 1.13
C TYR A 118 -8.17 -1.43 0.92
N TYR A 119 -7.02 -1.65 0.29
CA TYR A 119 -5.99 -0.64 0.04
C TYR A 119 -5.95 -0.28 -1.45
N PRO A 120 -6.72 0.71 -1.92
CA PRO A 120 -6.71 1.11 -3.34
C PRO A 120 -5.38 1.75 -3.74
N TYR A 121 -4.70 2.39 -2.80
CA TYR A 121 -3.45 3.11 -3.04
C TYR A 121 -2.46 2.88 -1.90
N MET A 122 -1.24 2.49 -2.25
CA MET A 122 -0.11 2.41 -1.34
C MET A 122 1.14 2.94 -2.05
N TYR A 123 1.82 3.87 -1.41
CA TYR A 123 3.02 4.51 -1.94
C TYR A 123 4.12 4.51 -0.90
N LEU A 124 5.35 4.28 -1.33
CA LEU A 124 6.50 4.24 -0.43
C LEU A 124 7.79 4.70 -1.11
N THR A 125 8.81 4.92 -0.28
CA THR A 125 10.08 5.53 -0.70
C THR A 125 11.18 4.52 -1.02
N GLN A 126 10.89 3.21 -0.98
CA GLN A 126 11.92 2.17 -1.13
C GLN A 126 11.45 1.03 -2.04
N ASP A 127 12.28 0.70 -3.03
CA ASP A 127 12.00 -0.32 -4.04
C ASP A 127 11.78 -1.70 -3.44
N SER A 128 12.69 -2.12 -2.54
CA SER A 128 12.61 -3.43 -1.90
C SER A 128 11.29 -3.66 -1.17
N ALA A 129 10.79 -2.62 -0.48
CA ALA A 129 9.50 -2.68 0.19
C ALA A 129 8.32 -2.65 -0.79
N VAL A 130 8.48 -2.04 -1.99
CA VAL A 130 7.49 -2.14 -3.07
C VAL A 130 7.37 -3.57 -3.53
N ASP A 131 8.49 -4.20 -3.85
CA ASP A 131 8.50 -5.54 -4.43
C ASP A 131 8.03 -6.59 -3.42
N ALA A 132 8.53 -6.55 -2.18
CA ALA A 132 8.06 -7.43 -1.11
C ALA A 132 6.53 -7.32 -0.90
N GLY A 133 5.99 -6.10 -0.91
CA GLY A 133 4.56 -5.90 -0.77
C GLY A 133 3.75 -6.38 -1.97
N ARG A 134 4.25 -6.22 -3.19
CA ARG A 134 3.57 -6.72 -4.40
C ARG A 134 3.49 -8.24 -4.43
N VAL A 135 4.52 -8.93 -3.96
CA VAL A 135 4.49 -10.40 -3.81
C VAL A 135 3.36 -10.82 -2.86
N LEU A 136 3.08 -10.01 -1.84
CA LEU A 136 1.96 -10.24 -0.90
C LEU A 136 0.59 -9.75 -1.43
N GLY A 137 0.54 -9.18 -2.64
CA GLY A 137 -0.70 -8.72 -3.27
C GLY A 137 -1.07 -7.25 -3.01
N PHE A 138 -0.22 -6.47 -2.33
CA PHE A 138 -0.47 -5.05 -2.10
C PHE A 138 -0.20 -4.19 -3.36
N PRO A 139 -1.01 -3.16 -3.65
CA PRO A 139 -0.87 -2.31 -4.85
C PRO A 139 0.23 -1.24 -4.68
N LYS A 140 1.38 -1.64 -4.16
CA LYS A 140 2.47 -0.73 -3.81
C LYS A 140 3.14 -0.09 -5.03
N LYS A 141 3.48 1.19 -4.91
CA LYS A 141 4.16 2.00 -5.93
C LYS A 141 5.17 2.93 -5.29
N MET A 142 6.24 3.25 -6.03
CA MET A 142 7.20 4.26 -5.62
C MET A 142 6.60 5.66 -5.65
N ALA A 143 6.92 6.46 -4.64
CA ALA A 143 6.68 7.90 -4.60
C ALA A 143 7.73 8.60 -3.75
N TYR A 144 7.82 9.91 -3.89
CA TYR A 144 8.61 10.76 -3.02
C TYR A 144 7.73 11.25 -1.88
N ILE A 145 8.05 10.82 -0.67
CA ILE A 145 7.30 11.16 0.54
C ILE A 145 8.20 11.97 1.46
N ARG A 146 7.66 13.04 2.01
CA ARG A 146 8.28 13.82 3.09
C ARG A 146 7.35 13.79 4.29
N ALA A 147 7.95 13.67 5.46
CA ALA A 147 7.25 13.80 6.72
C ALA A 147 7.97 14.81 7.60
N THR A 148 7.21 15.50 8.42
CA THR A 148 7.70 16.41 9.45
C THR A 148 6.92 16.10 10.71
N GLU A 149 7.66 15.84 11.77
CA GLU A 149 7.12 15.75 13.12
C GLU A 149 7.80 16.82 13.96
N HIS A 150 7.03 17.55 14.74
CA HIS A 150 7.52 18.50 15.69
C HIS A 150 7.00 18.10 17.09
N GLY A 151 7.93 17.69 17.93
CA GLY A 151 7.66 17.52 19.36
C GLY A 151 7.81 18.89 20.01
N GLY A 152 6.69 19.55 20.26
CA GLY A 152 6.63 20.79 21.00
C GLY A 152 6.51 20.55 22.51
N GLU A 153 6.31 21.64 23.27
CA GLU A 153 5.79 21.52 24.62
C GLU A 153 4.40 20.86 24.57
N LYS A 154 4.03 20.18 25.65
CA LYS A 154 2.80 19.38 25.75
C LYS A 154 1.58 20.11 25.17
N GLY A 155 1.04 19.60 24.08
CA GLY A 155 -0.12 20.15 23.36
C GLY A 155 0.20 20.90 22.07
N ASP A 156 1.48 21.03 21.72
CA ASP A 156 1.93 21.65 20.46
C ASP A 156 2.53 20.65 19.46
N ASP A 157 2.38 19.35 19.75
CA ASP A 157 2.83 18.30 18.86
C ASP A 157 2.03 18.32 17.56
N PHE A 158 2.72 18.41 16.45
CA PHE A 158 2.08 18.30 15.14
C PHE A 158 2.85 17.33 14.24
N PHE A 159 2.14 16.80 13.28
CA PHE A 159 2.72 16.03 12.21
C PHE A 159 2.24 16.55 10.87
N GLY A 160 3.07 16.39 9.86
CA GLY A 160 2.71 16.70 8.50
C GLY A 160 3.39 15.75 7.55
N PHE A 161 2.74 15.44 6.45
CA PHE A 161 3.35 14.69 5.37
C PHE A 161 2.89 15.20 4.00
N SER A 162 3.74 15.00 3.02
CA SER A 162 3.41 15.26 1.63
C SER A 162 3.94 14.14 0.75
N MET A 163 3.23 13.88 -0.32
CA MET A 163 3.63 12.90 -1.32
C MET A 163 3.59 13.50 -2.71
N SER A 164 4.64 13.27 -3.46
CA SER A 164 4.70 13.62 -4.88
C SER A 164 5.15 12.43 -5.73
N ARG A 165 4.67 12.39 -6.95
CA ARG A 165 5.04 11.37 -7.93
C ARG A 165 5.10 11.97 -9.32
N ASN A 166 6.15 11.64 -10.09
CA ASN A 166 6.37 12.15 -11.43
C ASN A 166 6.31 13.69 -11.51
N GLY A 167 6.80 14.38 -10.48
CA GLY A 167 6.79 15.86 -10.40
C GLY A 167 5.47 16.49 -9.95
N TYR A 168 4.42 15.69 -9.71
CA TYR A 168 3.13 16.20 -9.24
C TYR A 168 2.97 15.98 -7.74
N LEU A 169 2.53 17.01 -7.02
CA LEU A 169 2.07 16.88 -5.64
C LEU A 169 0.74 16.14 -5.63
N MET A 170 0.72 14.96 -5.03
CA MET A 170 -0.46 14.10 -4.94
C MET A 170 -1.31 14.43 -3.71
N CYS A 171 -0.65 14.63 -2.58
CA CYS A 171 -1.30 15.07 -1.35
C CYS A 171 -0.33 15.79 -0.43
N ALA A 172 -0.87 16.63 0.44
CA ALA A 172 -0.18 17.19 1.59
C ALA A 172 -1.19 17.36 2.73
N GLN A 173 -0.81 16.94 3.91
CA GLN A 173 -1.66 17.00 5.09
C GLN A 173 -0.84 17.38 6.32
N GLN A 174 -1.48 18.03 7.26
CA GLN A 174 -0.92 18.28 8.59
C GLN A 174 -2.01 18.22 9.64
N GLY A 175 -1.65 17.84 10.85
CA GLY A 175 -2.54 17.76 11.99
C GLY A 175 -1.81 18.00 13.29
N LYS A 176 -2.56 18.21 14.36
CA LYS A 176 -2.07 18.18 15.74
C LYS A 176 -2.51 16.87 16.40
N TYR A 177 -1.65 16.34 17.27
CA TYR A 177 -1.99 15.21 18.14
C TYR A 177 -2.87 15.65 19.29
#